data_9d7f8c28981578969cf08f0f48d92f16
#
_entry.id   9d7f8c28981578969cf08f0f48d92f16
#
_cell.length_a   1.000
_cell.length_b   1.000
_cell.length_c   1.000
_cell.angle_alpha   90.00
_cell.angle_beta   90.00
_cell.angle_gamma   90.00
#
_symmetry.space_group_name_H-M   'P 1'
#
loop_
_entity.id
_entity.type
_entity.pdbx_description
1 polymer ?
#
loop_
_entity_poly.entity_id
_entity_poly.type
_entity_poly.pdbx_seq_one_letter_code
_entity_poly.pdbx_strand_id
1 'polypeptide(L)'
;ESFQTCTSKDGRTAESVFIAGMFVDICPEYARLCEKLGLSEEAAKIRQEVARMEKAVMEHGYDGEWFLRAYDDAGRKVGSKENKEGKIFIEPQGMCVMAGIGLQDGSALKAMESVKKYLDTEHGIVLVYPAYTEYHKELGEITSYPPGYKENGGVFCHNNPWVMIAETKLGRADEAFVYYKKIAPAYREEISEIHRMEPYVYAQMIAG
;
A
#
# COMPACT_ATOMS: atom_id res chain seq x y z
N GLU A 1 -6.54 -5.03 12.22
CA GLU A 1 -6.86 -4.19 11.06
C GLU A 1 -8.29 -3.66 11.16
N SER A 2 -8.47 -2.37 10.88
CA SER A 2 -9.81 -1.76 10.83
C SER A 2 -10.54 -2.00 9.50
N PHE A 3 -9.90 -2.70 8.58
CA PHE A 3 -10.42 -3.06 7.27
C PHE A 3 -10.87 -4.52 7.27
N GLN A 4 -12.13 -4.76 6.98
CA GLN A 4 -12.72 -6.09 6.93
C GLN A 4 -13.16 -6.41 5.50
N THR A 5 -12.58 -7.48 4.93
CA THR A 5 -12.95 -7.98 3.61
C THR A 5 -13.83 -9.21 3.65
N CYS A 6 -14.05 -9.78 4.84
CA CYS A 6 -14.87 -10.97 5.05
C CYS A 6 -15.95 -10.69 6.11
N THR A 7 -17.20 -10.58 5.69
CA THR A 7 -18.36 -10.34 6.57
C THR A 7 -19.20 -11.59 6.80
N SER A 8 -18.94 -12.66 6.06
CA SER A 8 -19.66 -13.94 6.14
C SER A 8 -18.72 -15.07 6.53
N LYS A 9 -19.19 -15.99 7.37
CA LYS A 9 -18.46 -17.23 7.69
C LYS A 9 -18.35 -18.17 6.50
N ASP A 10 -19.19 -18.01 5.50
CA ASP A 10 -19.22 -18.78 4.27
C ASP A 10 -18.50 -18.07 3.12
N GLY A 11 -17.90 -16.90 3.37
CA GLY A 11 -17.10 -16.14 2.42
C GLY A 11 -15.93 -16.97 1.91
N ARG A 12 -15.72 -16.97 0.59
CA ARG A 12 -14.74 -17.84 -0.08
C ARG A 12 -13.58 -17.09 -0.72
N THR A 13 -13.67 -15.75 -0.81
CA THR A 13 -12.76 -14.96 -1.62
C THR A 13 -12.42 -13.67 -0.86
N ALA A 14 -11.73 -13.67 0.19
CA ALA A 14 -11.23 -12.45 0.81
C ALA A 14 -9.71 -12.42 0.64
N GLU A 15 -9.21 -11.60 -0.27
CA GLU A 15 -7.82 -11.58 -0.68
C GLU A 15 -7.24 -10.18 -0.62
N SER A 16 -6.04 -10.03 -0.06
CA SER A 16 -5.34 -8.76 0.07
C SER A 16 -4.18 -8.67 -0.91
N VAL A 17 -4.26 -7.75 -1.87
CA VAL A 17 -3.18 -7.49 -2.82
C VAL A 17 -1.94 -6.93 -2.11
N PHE A 18 -2.12 -6.14 -1.06
CA PHE A 18 -1.03 -5.69 -0.20
C PHE A 18 -0.23 -6.85 0.41
N ILE A 19 -0.93 -7.85 0.98
CA ILE A 19 -0.28 -9.04 1.57
C ILE A 19 0.37 -9.90 0.49
N ALA A 20 -0.24 -10.00 -0.70
CA ALA A 20 0.38 -10.68 -1.84
C ALA A 20 1.70 -10.00 -2.27
N GLY A 21 1.72 -8.66 -2.33
CA GLY A 21 2.94 -7.90 -2.57
C GLY A 21 4.01 -8.14 -1.49
N MET A 22 3.63 -8.13 -0.22
CA MET A 22 4.54 -8.43 0.90
C MET A 22 5.12 -9.85 0.80
N PHE A 23 4.32 -10.82 0.41
CA PHE A 23 4.80 -12.18 0.16
C PHE A 23 5.87 -12.21 -0.93
N VAL A 24 5.64 -11.53 -2.05
CA VAL A 24 6.61 -11.45 -3.16
C VAL A 24 7.91 -10.75 -2.74
N ASP A 25 7.84 -9.72 -1.87
CA ASP A 25 9.01 -8.99 -1.38
C ASP A 25 9.86 -9.83 -0.42
N ILE A 26 9.23 -10.51 0.54
CA ILE A 26 9.92 -11.17 1.66
C ILE A 26 10.38 -12.60 1.34
N CYS A 27 9.58 -13.38 0.62
CA CYS A 27 9.84 -14.79 0.41
C CYS A 27 11.12 -15.12 -0.38
N PRO A 28 11.65 -14.28 -1.29
CA PRO A 28 12.97 -14.49 -1.86
C PRO A 28 14.10 -14.51 -0.83
N GLU A 29 14.00 -13.70 0.24
CA GLU A 29 14.97 -13.71 1.34
C GLU A 29 14.87 -15.01 2.14
N TYR A 30 13.64 -15.47 2.40
CA TYR A 30 13.40 -16.76 3.05
C TYR A 30 13.97 -17.92 2.23
N ALA A 31 13.78 -17.91 0.91
CA ALA A 31 14.36 -18.92 0.02
C ALA A 31 15.90 -18.92 0.09
N ARG A 32 16.55 -17.75 0.15
CA ARG A 32 18.02 -17.64 0.35
C ARG A 32 18.47 -18.19 1.69
N LEU A 33 17.68 -17.99 2.74
CA LEU A 33 17.96 -18.59 4.05
C LEU A 33 17.87 -20.13 3.99
N CYS A 34 16.85 -20.66 3.34
CA CYS A 34 16.70 -22.11 3.12
C CYS A 34 17.90 -22.70 2.37
N GLU A 35 18.39 -22.03 1.32
CA GLU A 35 19.57 -22.46 0.58
C GLU A 35 20.82 -22.53 1.47
N LYS A 36 21.05 -21.50 2.32
CA LYS A 36 22.16 -21.49 3.28
C LYS A 36 22.09 -22.62 4.30
N LEU A 37 20.88 -23.08 4.61
CA LEU A 37 20.65 -24.20 5.54
C LEU A 37 20.61 -25.57 4.84
N GLY A 38 20.87 -25.64 3.54
CA GLY A 38 20.84 -26.88 2.76
C GLY A 38 19.43 -27.39 2.42
N LEU A 39 18.38 -26.56 2.62
CA LEU A 39 16.97 -26.88 2.37
C LEU A 39 16.58 -26.51 0.91
N SER A 40 17.27 -27.09 -0.07
CA SER A 40 17.15 -26.69 -1.49
C SER A 40 15.75 -26.93 -2.09
N GLU A 41 15.08 -28.01 -1.68
CA GLU A 41 13.71 -28.31 -2.15
C GLU A 41 12.71 -27.27 -1.65
N GLU A 42 12.83 -26.84 -0.39
CA GLU A 42 12.00 -25.80 0.19
C GLU A 42 12.24 -24.45 -0.53
N ALA A 43 13.50 -24.09 -0.73
CA ALA A 43 13.85 -22.87 -1.48
C ALA A 43 13.25 -22.87 -2.90
N ALA A 44 13.29 -24.01 -3.60
CA ALA A 44 12.70 -24.13 -4.94
C ALA A 44 11.19 -23.96 -4.94
N LYS A 45 10.48 -24.56 -3.97
CA LYS A 45 9.03 -24.39 -3.79
C LYS A 45 8.66 -22.93 -3.54
N ILE A 46 9.37 -22.25 -2.63
CA ILE A 46 9.12 -20.84 -2.32
C ILE A 46 9.30 -19.98 -3.57
N ARG A 47 10.36 -20.19 -4.37
CA ARG A 47 10.55 -19.43 -5.62
C ARG A 47 9.43 -19.64 -6.63
N GLN A 48 8.88 -20.85 -6.73
CA GLN A 48 7.74 -21.12 -7.58
C GLN A 48 6.48 -20.41 -7.09
N GLU A 49 6.23 -20.40 -5.77
CA GLU A 49 5.08 -19.70 -5.20
C GLU A 49 5.21 -18.18 -5.35
N VAL A 50 6.41 -17.62 -5.23
CA VAL A 50 6.67 -16.19 -5.49
C VAL A 50 6.31 -15.83 -6.94
N ALA A 51 6.80 -16.60 -7.91
CA ALA A 51 6.50 -16.36 -9.32
C ALA A 51 4.99 -16.51 -9.64
N ARG A 52 4.32 -17.47 -9.00
CA ARG A 52 2.87 -17.65 -9.12
C ARG A 52 2.11 -16.48 -8.53
N MET A 53 2.53 -16.00 -7.37
CA MET A 53 1.88 -14.85 -6.70
C MET A 53 2.07 -13.56 -7.49
N GLU A 54 3.28 -13.28 -7.97
CA GLU A 54 3.55 -12.11 -8.81
C GLU A 54 2.64 -12.09 -10.05
N LYS A 55 2.54 -13.23 -10.74
CA LYS A 55 1.65 -13.39 -11.88
C LYS A 55 0.19 -13.14 -11.49
N ALA A 56 -0.29 -13.71 -10.38
CA ALA A 56 -1.65 -13.52 -9.90
C ALA A 56 -1.95 -12.05 -9.56
N VAL A 57 -1.01 -11.33 -8.94
CA VAL A 57 -1.14 -9.90 -8.67
C VAL A 57 -1.30 -9.11 -9.96
N MET A 58 -0.51 -9.40 -11.00
CA MET A 58 -0.62 -8.69 -12.28
C MET A 58 -1.92 -9.03 -13.03
N GLU A 59 -2.37 -10.29 -12.99
CA GLU A 59 -3.58 -10.73 -13.71
C GLU A 59 -4.88 -10.29 -13.01
N HIS A 60 -4.88 -10.23 -11.69
CA HIS A 60 -6.10 -10.00 -10.90
C HIS A 60 -6.03 -8.80 -9.97
N GLY A 61 -4.85 -8.43 -9.51
CA GLY A 61 -4.63 -7.35 -8.54
C GLY A 61 -4.30 -5.99 -9.15
N TYR A 62 -4.20 -5.87 -10.47
CA TYR A 62 -3.90 -4.61 -11.17
C TYR A 62 -5.05 -4.24 -12.11
N ASP A 63 -5.59 -3.01 -12.01
CA ASP A 63 -6.75 -2.59 -12.82
C ASP A 63 -6.40 -1.65 -14.00
N GLY A 64 -5.13 -1.63 -14.40
CA GLY A 64 -4.63 -0.91 -15.56
C GLY A 64 -3.97 0.44 -15.24
N GLU A 65 -4.20 1.00 -14.04
CA GLU A 65 -3.58 2.24 -13.59
C GLU A 65 -2.88 2.09 -12.23
N TRP A 66 -3.43 1.27 -11.32
CA TRP A 66 -2.88 1.00 -9.99
C TRP A 66 -3.26 -0.39 -9.48
N PHE A 67 -2.65 -0.83 -8.38
CA PHE A 67 -2.96 -2.09 -7.72
C PHE A 67 -4.20 -1.96 -6.84
N LEU A 68 -5.11 -2.94 -6.92
CA LEU A 68 -6.28 -3.05 -6.05
C LEU A 68 -5.85 -3.18 -4.58
N ARG A 69 -6.74 -2.79 -3.66
CA ARG A 69 -6.52 -3.05 -2.24
C ARG A 69 -6.78 -4.51 -1.88
N ALA A 70 -7.90 -5.03 -2.34
CA ALA A 70 -8.37 -6.37 -2.00
C ALA A 70 -9.53 -6.82 -2.86
N TYR A 71 -9.91 -8.07 -2.69
CA TYR A 71 -11.25 -8.59 -3.00
C TYR A 71 -11.97 -8.88 -1.69
N ASP A 72 -13.26 -8.57 -1.61
CA ASP A 72 -14.10 -8.92 -0.47
C ASP A 72 -14.59 -10.39 -0.57
N ASP A 73 -15.36 -10.85 0.43
CA ASP A 73 -15.88 -12.22 0.49
C ASP A 73 -16.89 -12.57 -0.62
N ALA A 74 -17.45 -11.57 -1.28
CA ALA A 74 -18.32 -11.70 -2.46
C ALA A 74 -17.56 -11.60 -3.79
N GLY A 75 -16.22 -11.48 -3.75
CA GLY A 75 -15.38 -11.30 -4.94
C GLY A 75 -15.44 -9.91 -5.57
N ARG A 76 -15.94 -8.91 -4.84
CA ARG A 76 -15.99 -7.52 -5.32
C ARG A 76 -14.64 -6.84 -5.10
N LYS A 77 -14.22 -6.05 -6.08
CA LYS A 77 -12.97 -5.28 -6.01
C LYS A 77 -13.07 -4.14 -4.98
N VAL A 78 -12.04 -4.01 -4.16
CA VAL A 78 -11.82 -2.90 -3.24
C VAL A 78 -10.56 -2.16 -3.69
N GLY A 79 -10.60 -0.85 -3.78
CA GLY A 79 -9.47 -0.07 -4.28
C GLY A 79 -9.38 -0.04 -5.81
N SER A 80 -10.50 -0.14 -6.51
CA SER A 80 -10.59 -0.09 -7.96
C SER A 80 -11.11 1.26 -8.43
N LYS A 81 -10.72 1.67 -9.64
CA LYS A 81 -11.33 2.80 -10.35
C LYS A 81 -12.85 2.68 -10.55
N GLU A 82 -13.37 1.45 -10.48
CA GLU A 82 -14.80 1.16 -10.58
C GLU A 82 -15.57 1.55 -9.31
N ASN A 83 -14.88 1.65 -8.16
CA ASN A 83 -15.52 2.04 -6.91
C ASN A 83 -15.93 3.52 -6.92
N LYS A 84 -17.00 3.88 -6.21
CA LYS A 84 -17.42 5.28 -6.04
C LYS A 84 -16.45 6.03 -5.11
N GLU A 85 -16.14 5.42 -3.97
CA GLU A 85 -15.19 5.88 -2.94
C GLU A 85 -14.13 4.80 -2.70
N GLY A 86 -13.04 5.11 -2.03
CA GLY A 86 -11.99 4.14 -1.79
C GLY A 86 -11.40 3.56 -3.08
N LYS A 87 -11.15 4.40 -4.10
CA LYS A 87 -10.66 3.95 -5.41
C LYS A 87 -9.21 3.51 -5.42
N ILE A 88 -8.38 4.19 -4.64
CA ILE A 88 -6.95 3.92 -4.56
C ILE A 88 -6.49 3.96 -3.11
N PHE A 89 -5.65 3.00 -2.71
CA PHE A 89 -5.04 2.86 -1.39
C PHE A 89 -3.53 2.86 -1.51
N ILE A 90 -2.83 3.46 -0.55
CA ILE A 90 -1.37 3.58 -0.56
C ILE A 90 -0.66 2.23 -0.44
N GLU A 91 -1.18 1.32 0.40
CA GLU A 91 -0.47 0.11 0.82
C GLU A 91 -0.11 -0.81 -0.34
N PRO A 92 -1.05 -1.18 -1.25
CA PRO A 92 -0.70 -2.06 -2.36
C PRO A 92 0.23 -1.38 -3.37
N GLN A 93 0.14 -0.04 -3.54
CA GLN A 93 1.02 0.67 -4.46
C GLN A 93 2.47 0.59 -3.99
N GLY A 94 2.73 1.01 -2.75
CA GLY A 94 4.06 0.96 -2.16
C GLY A 94 4.61 -0.47 -2.13
N MET A 95 3.85 -1.41 -1.60
CA MET A 95 4.32 -2.78 -1.37
C MET A 95 4.57 -3.56 -2.66
N CYS A 96 3.66 -3.51 -3.64
CA CYS A 96 3.84 -4.23 -4.90
C CYS A 96 5.05 -3.71 -5.68
N VAL A 97 5.25 -2.38 -5.71
CA VAL A 97 6.41 -1.80 -6.41
C VAL A 97 7.71 -2.06 -5.65
N MET A 98 7.71 -2.02 -4.32
CA MET A 98 8.87 -2.46 -3.50
C MET A 98 9.27 -3.89 -3.82
N ALA A 99 8.29 -4.79 -3.98
CA ALA A 99 8.49 -6.17 -4.36
C ALA A 99 9.01 -6.35 -5.80
N GLY A 100 9.04 -5.29 -6.60
CA GLY A 100 9.48 -5.33 -8.00
C GLY A 100 8.38 -5.65 -9.00
N ILE A 101 7.12 -5.79 -8.54
CA ILE A 101 5.98 -6.13 -9.41
C ILE A 101 5.69 -4.96 -10.35
N GLY A 102 5.60 -5.23 -11.64
CA GLY A 102 5.26 -4.24 -12.66
C GLY A 102 6.39 -3.30 -13.08
N LEU A 103 7.66 -3.54 -12.65
CA LEU A 103 8.82 -2.73 -13.05
C LEU A 103 9.15 -2.86 -14.53
N GLN A 104 8.94 -4.04 -15.11
CA GLN A 104 9.39 -4.36 -16.47
C GLN A 104 8.41 -3.90 -17.56
N ASP A 105 7.13 -3.78 -17.24
CA ASP A 105 6.07 -3.44 -18.20
C ASP A 105 5.52 -2.02 -18.03
N GLY A 106 6.08 -1.25 -17.06
CA GLY A 106 5.67 0.11 -16.77
C GLY A 106 4.44 0.24 -15.86
N SER A 107 3.85 -0.85 -15.39
CA SER A 107 2.71 -0.83 -14.47
C SER A 107 3.06 -0.19 -13.13
N ALA A 108 4.28 -0.47 -12.61
CA ALA A 108 4.79 0.16 -11.39
C ALA A 108 4.88 1.68 -11.52
N LEU A 109 5.37 2.19 -12.67
CA LEU A 109 5.43 3.63 -12.91
C LEU A 109 4.04 4.26 -12.92
N LYS A 110 3.06 3.63 -13.59
CA LYS A 110 1.67 4.12 -13.60
C LYS A 110 1.05 4.13 -12.21
N ALA A 111 1.34 3.11 -11.39
CA ALA A 111 0.87 3.06 -10.00
C ALA A 111 1.45 4.22 -9.18
N MET A 112 2.75 4.53 -9.30
CA MET A 112 3.36 5.67 -8.61
C MET A 112 2.87 7.03 -9.13
N GLU A 113 2.62 7.18 -10.42
CA GLU A 113 1.96 8.37 -10.96
C GLU A 113 0.53 8.53 -10.42
N SER A 114 -0.18 7.43 -10.22
CA SER A 114 -1.51 7.47 -9.60
C SER A 114 -1.45 7.84 -8.12
N VAL A 115 -0.44 7.38 -7.37
CA VAL A 115 -0.16 7.84 -6.00
C VAL A 115 0.06 9.35 -5.98
N LYS A 116 0.95 9.85 -6.85
CA LYS A 116 1.23 11.30 -6.96
C LYS A 116 -0.02 12.11 -7.29
N LYS A 117 -0.87 11.59 -8.18
CA LYS A 117 -2.07 12.29 -8.65
C LYS A 117 -3.20 12.32 -7.62
N TYR A 118 -3.40 11.24 -6.89
CA TYR A 118 -4.60 11.05 -6.08
C TYR A 118 -4.36 11.04 -4.58
N LEU A 119 -3.19 10.60 -4.13
CA LEU A 119 -2.90 10.42 -2.70
C LEU A 119 -1.93 11.45 -2.14
N ASP A 120 -1.16 12.13 -2.99
CA ASP A 120 -0.15 13.10 -2.53
C ASP A 120 -0.80 14.40 -2.04
N THR A 121 -0.41 14.84 -0.86
CA THR A 121 -0.85 16.09 -0.22
C THR A 121 0.34 16.92 0.24
N GLU A 122 0.09 18.12 0.79
CA GLU A 122 1.13 18.94 1.38
C GLU A 122 1.80 18.27 2.59
N HIS A 123 1.08 17.43 3.34
CA HIS A 123 1.52 16.85 4.61
C HIS A 123 1.93 15.38 4.53
N GLY A 124 2.00 14.81 3.33
CA GLY A 124 2.32 13.42 3.07
C GLY A 124 1.31 12.74 2.16
N ILE A 125 1.44 11.43 2.05
CA ILE A 125 0.59 10.60 1.20
C ILE A 125 -0.54 10.02 2.05
N VAL A 126 -1.79 10.33 1.70
CA VAL A 126 -2.99 9.81 2.41
C VAL A 126 -3.21 8.34 2.12
N LEU A 127 -3.88 7.65 3.05
CA LEU A 127 -4.11 6.21 2.96
C LEU A 127 -5.04 5.80 1.83
N VAL A 128 -6.08 6.59 1.56
CA VAL A 128 -7.13 6.24 0.59
C VAL A 128 -7.74 7.49 -0.04
N TYR A 129 -8.14 7.39 -1.30
CA TYR A 129 -8.86 8.45 -2.03
C TYR A 129 -9.89 7.87 -3.02
N PRO A 130 -11.05 8.49 -3.17
CA PRO A 130 -11.67 9.42 -2.23
C PRO A 130 -11.93 8.72 -0.88
N ALA A 131 -11.88 9.49 0.21
CA ALA A 131 -12.27 8.96 1.52
C ALA A 131 -13.76 8.57 1.52
N TYR A 132 -14.12 7.62 2.38
CA TYR A 132 -15.51 7.19 2.55
C TYR A 132 -16.32 8.25 3.29
N THR A 133 -17.50 8.56 2.78
CA THR A 133 -18.44 9.53 3.39
C THR A 133 -19.63 8.85 4.06
N GLU A 134 -19.81 7.54 3.81
CA GLU A 134 -20.88 6.72 4.38
C GLU A 134 -20.32 5.43 5.00
N TYR A 135 -21.03 4.87 5.98
CA TYR A 135 -20.64 3.59 6.57
C TYR A 135 -20.99 2.41 5.66
N HIS A 136 -20.01 1.62 5.33
CA HIS A 136 -20.12 0.39 4.53
C HIS A 136 -19.81 -0.83 5.41
N LYS A 137 -20.85 -1.55 5.80
CA LYS A 137 -20.73 -2.72 6.69
C LYS A 137 -19.75 -3.77 6.16
N GLU A 138 -19.76 -3.98 4.86
CA GLU A 138 -18.90 -4.96 4.16
C GLU A 138 -17.41 -4.58 4.14
N LEU A 139 -17.10 -3.31 4.29
CA LEU A 139 -15.72 -2.80 4.37
C LEU A 139 -15.26 -2.61 5.82
N GLY A 140 -16.20 -2.51 6.76
CA GLY A 140 -15.94 -2.45 8.18
C GLY A 140 -15.51 -1.08 8.67
N GLU A 141 -14.70 -1.08 9.72
CA GLU A 141 -14.43 0.08 10.58
C GLU A 141 -13.80 1.26 9.84
N ILE A 142 -13.02 1.03 8.79
CA ILE A 142 -12.42 2.11 7.99
C ILE A 142 -13.45 3.14 7.54
N THR A 143 -14.65 2.71 7.19
CA THR A 143 -15.74 3.57 6.70
C THR A 143 -16.51 4.27 7.80
N SER A 144 -16.21 3.99 9.07
CA SER A 144 -16.84 4.65 10.24
C SER A 144 -16.08 5.91 10.67
N TYR A 145 -14.82 6.08 10.26
CA TYR A 145 -14.04 7.27 10.59
C TYR A 145 -14.44 8.45 9.70
N PRO A 146 -14.39 9.68 10.22
CA PRO A 146 -14.55 10.87 9.38
C PRO A 146 -13.53 10.90 8.24
N PRO A 147 -13.89 11.44 7.07
CA PRO A 147 -12.93 11.68 5.99
C PRO A 147 -11.69 12.47 6.48
N GLY A 148 -10.50 12.03 6.06
CA GLY A 148 -9.23 12.63 6.48
C GLY A 148 -8.72 12.16 7.86
N TYR A 149 -9.42 11.24 8.52
CA TYR A 149 -9.03 10.78 9.84
C TYR A 149 -8.75 9.28 9.86
N LYS A 150 -7.68 8.89 10.56
CA LYS A 150 -7.21 7.50 10.64
C LYS A 150 -7.09 6.86 9.27
N GLU A 151 -7.55 5.61 9.13
CA GLU A 151 -7.48 4.86 7.88
C GLU A 151 -8.36 5.43 6.78
N ASN A 152 -9.32 6.29 7.12
CA ASN A 152 -10.20 6.91 6.13
C ASN A 152 -9.63 8.20 5.54
N GLY A 153 -8.44 8.13 4.97
CA GLY A 153 -7.80 9.22 4.27
C GLY A 153 -6.84 10.08 5.11
N GLY A 154 -6.50 9.67 6.34
CA GLY A 154 -5.39 10.25 7.08
C GLY A 154 -4.04 9.86 6.49
N VAL A 155 -2.96 10.56 6.87
CA VAL A 155 -1.58 10.21 6.54
C VAL A 155 -1.01 9.35 7.66
N PHE A 156 -0.66 8.10 7.37
CA PHE A 156 0.11 7.28 8.31
C PHE A 156 1.59 7.34 7.94
N CYS A 157 2.41 7.85 8.87
CA CYS A 157 3.82 8.10 8.57
C CYS A 157 4.62 6.81 8.30
N HIS A 158 4.17 5.65 8.77
CA HIS A 158 4.85 4.38 8.49
C HIS A 158 4.59 3.80 7.08
N ASN A 159 3.47 4.17 6.43
CA ASN A 159 3.16 3.70 5.07
C ASN A 159 3.87 4.54 4.00
N ASN A 160 4.15 5.80 4.30
CA ASN A 160 4.80 6.73 3.36
C ASN A 160 6.19 6.24 2.91
N PRO A 161 7.08 5.70 3.78
CA PRO A 161 8.35 5.12 3.37
C PRO A 161 8.26 4.00 2.34
N TRP A 162 7.17 3.23 2.30
CA TRP A 162 7.00 2.20 1.28
C TRP A 162 6.93 2.81 -0.13
N VAL A 163 6.23 3.93 -0.27
CA VAL A 163 6.19 4.68 -1.53
C VAL A 163 7.55 5.30 -1.85
N MET A 164 8.27 5.82 -0.84
CA MET A 164 9.62 6.36 -1.04
C MET A 164 10.59 5.28 -1.57
N ILE A 165 10.53 4.07 -0.99
CA ILE A 165 11.33 2.93 -1.46
C ILE A 165 10.89 2.52 -2.87
N ALA A 166 9.58 2.48 -3.14
CA ALA A 166 9.04 2.19 -4.46
C ALA A 166 9.56 3.17 -5.53
N GLU A 167 9.56 4.47 -5.23
CA GLU A 167 10.13 5.50 -6.11
C GLU A 167 11.63 5.28 -6.37
N THR A 168 12.40 4.89 -5.35
CA THR A 168 13.83 4.57 -5.54
C THR A 168 14.04 3.34 -6.43
N LYS A 169 13.15 2.34 -6.36
CA LYS A 169 13.16 1.17 -7.27
C LYS A 169 12.94 1.57 -8.73
N LEU A 170 12.18 2.64 -8.96
CA LEU A 170 11.95 3.24 -10.28
C LEU A 170 13.04 4.23 -10.71
N GLY A 171 14.09 4.45 -9.90
CA GLY A 171 15.14 5.43 -10.16
C GLY A 171 14.70 6.89 -9.92
N ARG A 172 13.62 7.13 -9.21
CA ARG A 172 13.02 8.45 -8.94
C ARG A 172 13.36 8.95 -7.54
N ALA A 173 14.64 9.04 -7.22
CA ALA A 173 15.13 9.41 -5.89
C ALA A 173 14.69 10.83 -5.46
N ASP A 174 14.56 11.76 -6.38
CA ASP A 174 14.10 13.12 -6.08
C ASP A 174 12.65 13.12 -5.60
N GLU A 175 11.76 12.34 -6.21
CA GLU A 175 10.38 12.18 -5.75
C GLU A 175 10.32 11.54 -4.35
N ALA A 176 11.11 10.50 -4.12
CA ALA A 176 11.22 9.88 -2.81
C ALA A 176 11.64 10.90 -1.73
N PHE A 177 12.59 11.77 -2.04
CA PHE A 177 13.05 12.82 -1.13
C PHE A 177 11.99 13.92 -0.91
N VAL A 178 11.20 14.25 -1.93
CA VAL A 178 10.06 15.16 -1.78
C VAL A 178 9.05 14.60 -0.76
N TYR A 179 8.67 13.33 -0.88
CA TYR A 179 7.77 12.67 0.07
C TYR A 179 8.36 12.61 1.48
N TYR A 180 9.65 12.30 1.60
CA TYR A 180 10.34 12.29 2.89
C TYR A 180 10.20 13.63 3.62
N LYS A 181 10.45 14.74 2.94
CA LYS A 181 10.38 16.09 3.54
C LYS A 181 8.98 16.45 4.05
N LYS A 182 7.93 15.89 3.48
CA LYS A 182 6.55 16.18 3.89
C LYS A 182 6.21 15.63 5.27
N ILE A 183 6.78 14.48 5.64
CA ILE A 183 6.49 13.80 6.91
C ILE A 183 7.60 13.95 7.96
N ALA A 184 8.79 14.39 7.57
CA ALA A 184 9.93 14.53 8.50
C ALA A 184 9.82 15.81 9.32
N PRO A 185 9.67 15.74 10.67
CA PRO A 185 9.45 16.94 11.50
C PRO A 185 10.55 18.00 11.35
N ALA A 186 11.80 17.57 11.14
CA ALA A 186 12.93 18.47 10.91
C ALA A 186 12.81 19.36 9.66
N TYR A 187 11.94 19.01 8.73
CA TYR A 187 11.63 19.80 7.52
C TYR A 187 10.29 20.55 7.62
N ARG A 188 9.62 20.48 8.77
CA ARG A 188 8.31 21.10 9.01
C ARG A 188 8.33 22.08 10.18
N GLU A 189 9.48 22.72 10.40
CA GLU A 189 9.67 23.68 11.50
C GLU A 189 8.67 24.83 11.46
N GLU A 190 8.23 25.25 10.28
CA GLU A 190 7.26 26.32 10.07
C GLU A 190 5.88 26.06 10.70
N ILE A 191 5.58 24.78 10.99
CA ILE A 191 4.32 24.37 11.64
C ILE A 191 4.58 23.63 12.97
N SER A 192 5.76 23.80 13.57
CA SER A 192 6.16 23.10 14.80
C SER A 192 5.21 23.35 15.97
N GLU A 193 4.63 24.53 16.09
CA GLU A 193 3.61 24.88 17.09
C GLU A 193 2.31 24.06 16.94
N ILE A 194 2.05 23.55 15.71
CA ILE A 194 0.88 22.74 15.41
C ILE A 194 1.19 21.27 15.69
N HIS A 195 2.23 20.72 15.09
CA HIS A 195 2.54 19.28 15.20
C HIS A 195 3.21 18.92 16.53
N ARG A 196 3.93 19.83 17.18
CA ARG A 196 4.59 19.66 18.50
C ARG A 196 5.48 18.42 18.61
N MET A 197 6.00 17.94 17.48
CA MET A 197 6.92 16.80 17.43
C MET A 197 8.36 17.27 17.58
N GLU A 198 9.20 16.44 18.18
CA GLU A 198 10.64 16.61 18.14
C GLU A 198 11.17 16.37 16.72
N PRO A 199 12.34 16.96 16.33
CA PRO A 199 12.85 16.88 14.96
C PRO A 199 13.05 15.45 14.41
N TYR A 200 13.25 14.49 15.30
CA TYR A 200 13.52 13.08 14.92
C TYR A 200 12.41 12.11 15.36
N VAL A 201 11.30 12.61 15.85
CA VAL A 201 10.17 11.80 16.32
C VAL A 201 8.98 11.98 15.40
N TYR A 202 8.76 10.99 14.55
CA TYR A 202 7.66 11.02 13.60
C TYR A 202 6.30 10.79 14.28
N ALA A 203 5.28 11.50 13.85
CA ALA A 203 3.91 11.17 14.22
C ALA A 203 3.53 9.79 13.70
N GLN A 204 2.67 9.10 14.42
CA GLN A 204 2.05 7.90 13.89
C GLN A 204 1.12 8.26 12.73
N MET A 205 0.33 9.32 12.92
CA MET A 205 -0.70 9.76 11.99
C MET A 205 -0.79 11.28 11.95
N ILE A 206 -1.07 11.81 10.77
CA ILE A 206 -1.43 13.20 10.52
C ILE A 206 -2.87 13.20 10.01
N ALA A 207 -3.78 13.93 10.69
CA ALA A 207 -5.14 14.13 10.21
C ALA A 207 -5.15 15.17 9.10
N GLY A 208 -5.89 14.90 8.01
CA GLY A 208 -6.01 15.77 6.85
C GLY A 208 -7.43 16.28 6.61
#